data_3d7793a2f6ac9af8154f614cec95224a
#
_entry.id   3d7793a2f6ac9af8154f614cec95224a
#
_cell.length_a   1.000
_cell.length_b   1.000
_cell.length_c   1.000
_cell.angle_alpha   90.00
_cell.angle_beta   90.00
_cell.angle_gamma   90.00
#
_symmetry.space_group_name_H-M   'P 1'
#
loop_
_entity.id
_entity.type
_entity.pdbx_description
1 polymer ?
#
loop_
_entity_poly.entity_id
_entity_poly.type
_entity_poly.pdbx_seq_one_letter_code
_entity_poly.pdbx_strand_id
1 'polypeptide(L)'
;MPDDALAARTRQTLDLTDPRTVTAVARRVGLRRDPHLGQHFLVDRQVLEAIVDALDPGPESDVLEIGCGVGTLTGELAVRAGRVVAIDIDPACVAGTELTQRAHPNVSVLQMDARVVDPVALGFTRGWLATGNLPYQLTGLVLTRLLEAPEPPARAVVLVQREVAARLAAAPGDWSLATVAVRSHAVVERLLDVPPHAFDPAPAVHSSILRLVPARLMDPATRTAVLALAKPLFQSRRKTLRNGLSRALGNDTAAASSILGATGIDPGRRPGTLALDEWELLARAVAEVRSVTR
;
A
#
# COMPACT_ATOMS: atom_id res chain seq x y z
N MET A 1 -34.11 31.83 23.51
CA MET A 1 -33.14 30.72 23.72
C MET A 1 -33.64 29.38 23.24
N PRO A 2 -34.10 29.26 21.97
CA PRO A 2 -34.40 27.97 21.34
C PRO A 2 -33.31 27.53 20.35
N ASP A 3 -32.30 28.37 20.04
CA ASP A 3 -31.31 28.07 18.99
C ASP A 3 -30.17 27.12 19.42
N ASP A 4 -29.84 27.06 20.71
CA ASP A 4 -28.76 26.20 21.20
C ASP A 4 -29.10 24.70 21.21
N ALA A 5 -30.38 24.37 21.36
CA ALA A 5 -30.82 22.95 21.32
C ALA A 5 -30.90 22.37 19.89
N LEU A 6 -31.06 23.26 18.89
CA LEU A 6 -31.06 22.85 17.47
C LEU A 6 -29.62 22.64 16.96
N ALA A 7 -28.68 23.48 17.41
CA ALA A 7 -27.26 23.34 17.11
C ALA A 7 -26.62 22.08 17.74
N ALA A 8 -27.10 21.67 18.91
CA ALA A 8 -26.64 20.43 19.57
C ALA A 8 -27.17 19.16 18.89
N ARG A 9 -28.31 19.20 18.16
CA ARG A 9 -28.84 18.06 17.39
C ARG A 9 -28.14 17.82 16.06
N THR A 10 -27.32 18.76 15.57
CA THR A 10 -26.66 18.67 14.25
C THR A 10 -25.27 18.01 14.32
N ARG A 11 -24.80 17.57 15.49
CA ARG A 11 -23.54 16.85 15.69
C ARG A 11 -23.69 15.34 15.87
N GLN A 12 -24.71 14.75 15.36
CA GLN A 12 -24.80 13.29 15.34
C GLN A 12 -23.89 12.81 14.20
N THR A 13 -22.64 12.50 14.53
CA THR A 13 -21.73 11.79 13.63
C THR A 13 -22.41 10.48 13.23
N LEU A 14 -22.55 10.24 11.91
CA LEU A 14 -23.13 9.02 11.39
C LEU A 14 -22.28 7.83 11.82
N ASP A 15 -22.87 6.81 12.43
CA ASP A 15 -22.15 5.58 12.71
C ASP A 15 -21.99 4.77 11.42
N LEU A 16 -20.83 4.90 10.78
CA LEU A 16 -20.47 4.20 9.54
C LEU A 16 -19.97 2.76 9.79
N THR A 17 -20.00 2.28 11.05
CA THR A 17 -19.83 0.86 11.36
C THR A 17 -21.16 0.09 11.33
N ASP A 18 -22.31 0.78 11.25
CA ASP A 18 -23.59 0.14 10.96
C ASP A 18 -23.78 0.00 9.43
N PRO A 19 -23.88 -1.23 8.89
CA PRO A 19 -24.11 -1.47 7.45
C PRO A 19 -25.37 -0.79 6.90
N ARG A 20 -26.37 -0.54 7.74
CA ARG A 20 -27.60 0.19 7.35
C ARG A 20 -27.29 1.66 7.07
N THR A 21 -26.44 2.27 7.88
CA THR A 21 -25.97 3.65 7.67
C THR A 21 -25.15 3.75 6.39
N VAL A 22 -24.19 2.84 6.17
CA VAL A 22 -23.41 2.75 4.92
C VAL A 22 -24.33 2.62 3.70
N THR A 23 -25.34 1.73 3.78
CA THR A 23 -26.32 1.55 2.70
C THR A 23 -27.17 2.82 2.45
N ALA A 24 -27.56 3.54 3.50
CA ALA A 24 -28.32 4.79 3.37
C ALA A 24 -27.48 5.89 2.69
N VAL A 25 -26.21 6.04 3.08
CA VAL A 25 -25.27 6.96 2.44
C VAL A 25 -25.07 6.58 0.97
N ALA A 26 -24.77 5.31 0.69
CA ALA A 26 -24.57 4.82 -0.67
C ALA A 26 -25.77 5.14 -1.58
N ARG A 27 -27.01 4.88 -1.12
CA ARG A 27 -28.24 5.23 -1.86
C ARG A 27 -28.36 6.73 -2.10
N ARG A 28 -28.06 7.55 -1.11
CA ARG A 28 -28.18 9.01 -1.18
C ARG A 28 -27.26 9.62 -2.24
N VAL A 29 -26.05 9.07 -2.41
CA VAL A 29 -25.07 9.55 -3.40
C VAL A 29 -25.11 8.77 -4.72
N GLY A 30 -26.05 7.85 -4.88
CA GLY A 30 -26.18 7.04 -6.11
C GLY A 30 -25.06 6.02 -6.30
N LEU A 31 -24.35 5.65 -5.23
CA LEU A 31 -23.25 4.69 -5.29
C LEU A 31 -23.78 3.29 -5.65
N ARG A 32 -23.32 2.79 -6.77
CA ARG A 32 -23.53 1.40 -7.20
C ARG A 32 -22.27 0.62 -6.85
N ARG A 33 -22.38 -0.25 -5.85
CA ARG A 33 -21.26 -1.08 -5.40
C ARG A 33 -20.74 -1.93 -6.55
N ASP A 34 -19.48 -1.72 -6.93
CA ASP A 34 -18.79 -2.49 -7.97
C ASP A 34 -17.72 -3.39 -7.33
N PRO A 35 -17.96 -4.73 -7.32
CA PRO A 35 -16.94 -5.68 -6.80
C PRO A 35 -15.62 -5.63 -7.59
N HIS A 36 -15.63 -5.22 -8.87
CA HIS A 36 -14.42 -5.09 -9.68
C HIS A 36 -13.53 -3.91 -9.22
N LEU A 37 -14.13 -2.90 -8.60
CA LEU A 37 -13.41 -1.80 -7.97
C LEU A 37 -12.94 -2.14 -6.54
N GLY A 38 -13.27 -3.34 -6.04
CA GLY A 38 -12.90 -3.76 -4.68
C GLY A 38 -13.67 -3.00 -3.59
N GLN A 39 -14.89 -2.54 -3.89
CA GLN A 39 -15.73 -1.74 -2.97
C GLN A 39 -16.32 -2.63 -1.86
N HIS A 40 -15.51 -2.88 -0.85
CA HIS A 40 -15.85 -3.54 0.41
C HIS A 40 -15.62 -2.54 1.54
N PHE A 41 -16.71 -1.94 2.04
CA PHE A 41 -16.63 -0.91 3.08
C PHE A 41 -16.39 -1.56 4.44
N LEU A 42 -15.36 -1.11 5.14
CA LEU A 42 -15.05 -1.59 6.48
C LEU A 42 -16.13 -1.11 7.46
N VAL A 43 -16.74 -2.05 8.18
CA VAL A 43 -17.84 -1.79 9.14
C VAL A 43 -17.54 -2.37 10.53
N ASP A 44 -16.35 -2.90 10.74
CA ASP A 44 -15.90 -3.42 12.02
C ASP A 44 -15.12 -2.34 12.80
N ARG A 45 -15.67 -1.93 13.95
CA ARG A 45 -15.08 -0.89 14.80
C ARG A 45 -13.70 -1.30 15.34
N GLN A 46 -13.52 -2.54 15.75
CA GLN A 46 -12.25 -3.00 16.32
C GLN A 46 -11.13 -2.97 15.26
N VAL A 47 -11.47 -3.32 14.03
CA VAL A 47 -10.52 -3.26 12.90
C VAL A 47 -10.17 -1.80 12.57
N LEU A 48 -11.16 -0.89 12.58
CA LEU A 48 -10.93 0.55 12.39
C LEU A 48 -9.97 1.10 13.45
N GLU A 49 -10.25 0.81 14.72
CA GLU A 49 -9.41 1.23 15.83
C GLU A 49 -8.00 0.67 15.70
N ALA A 50 -7.85 -0.61 15.36
CA ALA A 50 -6.55 -1.24 15.13
C ALA A 50 -5.73 -0.57 14.01
N ILE A 51 -6.39 -0.12 12.93
CA ILE A 51 -5.72 0.63 11.86
C ILE A 51 -5.24 1.99 12.37
N VAL A 52 -6.12 2.72 13.04
CA VAL A 52 -5.80 4.09 13.48
C VAL A 52 -4.76 4.08 14.61
N ASP A 53 -4.85 3.12 15.55
CA ASP A 53 -3.85 2.96 16.61
C ASP A 53 -2.48 2.53 16.07
N ALA A 54 -2.45 1.65 15.06
CA ALA A 54 -1.19 1.28 14.40
C ALA A 54 -0.60 2.43 13.57
N LEU A 55 -1.45 3.28 12.99
CA LEU A 55 -1.03 4.50 12.26
C LEU A 55 -0.56 5.59 13.22
N ASP A 56 -1.17 5.67 14.42
CA ASP A 56 -0.82 6.60 15.51
C ASP A 56 -0.73 8.07 15.03
N PRO A 57 -1.82 8.63 14.44
CA PRO A 57 -1.85 10.03 14.04
C PRO A 57 -2.03 10.94 15.26
N GLY A 58 -1.31 12.05 15.29
CA GLY A 58 -1.48 13.11 16.28
C GLY A 58 -2.06 14.39 15.67
N PRO A 59 -2.35 15.41 16.50
CA PRO A 59 -2.97 16.67 16.06
C PRO A 59 -2.19 17.45 14.99
N GLU A 60 -0.91 17.18 14.84
CA GLU A 60 -0.03 17.79 13.82
C GLU A 60 0.20 16.86 12.62
N SER A 61 -0.41 15.68 12.60
CA SER A 61 -0.19 14.71 11.53
C SER A 61 -0.96 15.09 10.27
N ASP A 62 -0.28 15.05 9.13
CA ASP A 62 -0.87 15.02 7.80
C ASP A 62 -1.10 13.56 7.38
N VAL A 63 -2.31 13.19 7.00
CA VAL A 63 -2.68 11.82 6.63
C VAL A 63 -3.23 11.79 5.21
N LEU A 64 -2.68 10.91 4.37
CA LEU A 64 -3.25 10.54 3.07
C LEU A 64 -4.01 9.21 3.22
N GLU A 65 -5.29 9.23 2.97
CA GLU A 65 -6.14 8.04 2.88
C GLU A 65 -6.42 7.67 1.43
N ILE A 66 -6.16 6.43 1.06
CA ILE A 66 -6.38 5.90 -0.29
C ILE A 66 -7.55 4.93 -0.29
N GLY A 67 -8.58 5.24 -1.10
CA GLY A 67 -9.82 4.47 -1.16
C GLY A 67 -10.73 4.79 0.02
N CYS A 68 -11.14 6.07 0.13
CA CYS A 68 -11.93 6.54 1.28
C CYS A 68 -13.36 5.97 1.33
N GLY A 69 -13.90 5.47 0.21
CA GLY A 69 -15.23 4.90 0.15
C GLY A 69 -16.31 5.88 0.57
N VAL A 70 -17.02 5.57 1.65
CA VAL A 70 -18.06 6.46 2.23
C VAL A 70 -17.58 7.20 3.49
N GLY A 71 -16.27 7.17 3.76
CA GLY A 71 -15.64 7.96 4.82
C GLY A 71 -15.58 7.28 6.19
N THR A 72 -15.68 5.95 6.25
CA THR A 72 -15.66 5.23 7.55
C THR A 72 -14.33 5.42 8.27
N LEU A 73 -13.20 5.15 7.60
CA LEU A 73 -11.88 5.37 8.18
C LEU A 73 -11.54 6.86 8.25
N THR A 74 -11.95 7.64 7.23
CA THR A 74 -11.77 9.10 7.19
C THR A 74 -12.28 9.78 8.47
N GLY A 75 -13.46 9.37 8.97
CA GLY A 75 -14.05 9.94 10.17
C GLY A 75 -13.21 9.72 11.44
N GLU A 76 -12.63 8.53 11.59
CA GLU A 76 -11.75 8.23 12.73
C GLU A 76 -10.42 8.99 12.63
N LEU A 77 -9.91 9.18 11.40
CA LEU A 77 -8.71 9.97 11.15
C LEU A 77 -8.95 11.46 11.42
N ALA A 78 -10.10 11.98 11.01
CA ALA A 78 -10.46 13.40 11.16
C ALA A 78 -10.47 13.87 12.62
N VAL A 79 -10.79 12.98 13.56
CA VAL A 79 -10.81 13.28 14.99
C VAL A 79 -9.42 13.35 15.61
N ARG A 80 -8.43 12.65 15.02
CA ARG A 80 -7.10 12.49 15.60
C ARG A 80 -6.00 13.28 14.86
N ALA A 81 -6.12 13.42 13.53
CA ALA A 81 -5.12 14.05 12.69
C ALA A 81 -5.36 15.56 12.54
N GLY A 82 -4.29 16.30 12.27
CA GLY A 82 -4.36 17.73 11.95
C GLY A 82 -4.95 17.99 10.57
N ARG A 83 -4.61 17.16 9.59
CA ARG A 83 -5.11 17.24 8.22
C ARG A 83 -5.29 15.84 7.63
N VAL A 84 -6.40 15.63 6.94
CA VAL A 84 -6.69 14.40 6.19
C VAL A 84 -6.97 14.76 4.74
N VAL A 85 -6.23 14.16 3.81
CA VAL A 85 -6.56 14.16 2.38
C VAL A 85 -7.02 12.76 2.04
N ALA A 86 -8.30 12.61 1.70
CA ALA A 86 -8.93 11.35 1.36
C ALA A 86 -9.16 11.28 -0.16
N ILE A 87 -8.70 10.21 -0.80
CA ILE A 87 -8.86 10.05 -2.25
C ILE A 87 -9.67 8.80 -2.60
N ASP A 88 -10.46 8.88 -3.65
CA ASP A 88 -11.12 7.73 -4.27
C ASP A 88 -11.25 7.96 -5.79
N ILE A 89 -11.27 6.87 -6.56
CA ILE A 89 -11.47 6.95 -8.01
C ILE A 89 -12.96 7.12 -8.37
N ASP A 90 -13.85 6.61 -7.52
CA ASP A 90 -15.29 6.64 -7.73
C ASP A 90 -15.87 7.98 -7.23
N PRO A 91 -16.45 8.80 -8.12
CA PRO A 91 -17.05 10.07 -7.72
C PRO A 91 -18.20 9.91 -6.71
N ALA A 92 -18.90 8.77 -6.69
CA ALA A 92 -19.95 8.52 -5.72
C ALA A 92 -19.35 8.23 -4.32
N CYS A 93 -18.17 7.58 -4.23
CA CYS A 93 -17.44 7.45 -3.00
C CYS A 93 -16.97 8.82 -2.48
N VAL A 94 -16.42 9.66 -3.36
CA VAL A 94 -16.05 11.05 -3.02
C VAL A 94 -17.23 11.80 -2.43
N ALA A 95 -18.36 11.83 -3.13
CA ALA A 95 -19.58 12.48 -2.65
C ALA A 95 -20.10 11.88 -1.32
N GLY A 96 -19.95 10.56 -1.15
CA GLY A 96 -20.28 9.87 0.11
C GLY A 96 -19.43 10.35 1.28
N THR A 97 -18.12 10.43 1.07
CA THR A 97 -17.17 10.90 2.09
C THR A 97 -17.36 12.39 2.38
N GLU A 98 -17.54 13.26 1.38
CA GLU A 98 -17.88 14.67 1.58
C GLU A 98 -19.15 14.85 2.41
N LEU A 99 -20.19 14.06 2.13
CA LEU A 99 -21.44 14.09 2.88
C LEU A 99 -21.24 13.69 4.35
N THR A 100 -20.50 12.63 4.61
CA THR A 100 -20.32 12.07 5.96
C THR A 100 -19.33 12.89 6.78
N GLN A 101 -18.31 13.50 6.13
CA GLN A 101 -17.24 14.27 6.79
C GLN A 101 -17.46 15.79 6.77
N ARG A 102 -18.61 16.28 6.34
CA ARG A 102 -18.91 17.73 6.23
C ARG A 102 -18.71 18.54 7.52
N ALA A 103 -18.70 17.88 8.68
CA ALA A 103 -18.48 18.52 9.97
C ALA A 103 -16.99 18.64 10.36
N HIS A 104 -16.09 18.03 9.56
CA HIS A 104 -14.66 18.00 9.80
C HIS A 104 -13.91 18.91 8.80
N PRO A 105 -13.59 20.16 9.19
CA PRO A 105 -12.95 21.13 8.30
C PRO A 105 -11.50 20.77 7.93
N ASN A 106 -10.88 19.85 8.66
CA ASN A 106 -9.54 19.33 8.41
C ASN A 106 -9.50 18.19 7.39
N VAL A 107 -10.65 17.81 6.80
CA VAL A 107 -10.76 16.77 5.77
C VAL A 107 -10.93 17.41 4.40
N SER A 108 -10.09 17.01 3.45
CA SER A 108 -10.23 17.29 2.03
C SER A 108 -10.45 16.00 1.27
N VAL A 109 -11.50 15.94 0.44
CA VAL A 109 -11.82 14.75 -0.36
C VAL A 109 -11.59 15.05 -1.83
N LEU A 110 -10.89 14.16 -2.54
CA LEU A 110 -10.50 14.36 -3.92
C LEU A 110 -10.82 13.14 -4.78
N GLN A 111 -11.42 13.35 -5.95
CA GLN A 111 -11.51 12.28 -6.94
C GLN A 111 -10.14 12.11 -7.60
N MET A 112 -9.50 10.97 -7.32
CA MET A 112 -8.15 10.69 -7.82
C MET A 112 -7.88 9.19 -7.97
N ASP A 113 -7.15 8.84 -9.02
CA ASP A 113 -6.66 7.49 -9.23
C ASP A 113 -5.38 7.27 -8.40
N ALA A 114 -5.39 6.31 -7.48
CA ALA A 114 -4.25 5.96 -6.65
C ALA A 114 -3.00 5.53 -7.45
N ARG A 115 -3.17 5.09 -8.71
CA ARG A 115 -2.06 4.73 -9.60
C ARG A 115 -1.17 5.91 -9.98
N VAL A 116 -1.71 7.12 -9.91
CA VAL A 116 -1.01 8.36 -10.30
C VAL A 116 -0.89 9.37 -9.15
N VAL A 117 -1.22 8.96 -7.91
CA VAL A 117 -1.11 9.84 -6.76
C VAL A 117 0.32 10.40 -6.62
N ASP A 118 0.39 11.71 -6.42
CA ASP A 118 1.63 12.43 -6.13
C ASP A 118 1.47 13.15 -4.78
N PRO A 119 2.04 12.61 -3.70
CA PRO A 119 1.92 13.21 -2.37
C PRO A 119 2.48 14.63 -2.31
N VAL A 120 3.55 14.94 -3.05
CA VAL A 120 4.15 16.28 -3.07
C VAL A 120 3.19 17.28 -3.70
N ALA A 121 2.55 16.93 -4.82
CA ALA A 121 1.53 17.77 -5.45
C ALA A 121 0.29 17.98 -4.56
N LEU A 122 0.01 17.07 -3.64
CA LEU A 122 -1.03 17.19 -2.61
C LEU A 122 -0.58 17.99 -1.37
N GLY A 123 0.65 18.52 -1.38
CA GLY A 123 1.21 19.33 -0.30
C GLY A 123 1.72 18.53 0.88
N PHE A 124 1.94 17.22 0.73
CA PHE A 124 2.58 16.43 1.78
C PHE A 124 4.08 16.70 1.80
N THR A 125 4.60 16.88 3.01
CA THR A 125 6.01 17.10 3.29
C THR A 125 6.51 16.02 4.25
N ARG A 126 7.74 16.13 4.73
CA ARG A 126 8.32 15.13 5.62
C ARG A 126 7.44 14.85 6.84
N GLY A 127 7.30 13.58 7.18
CA GLY A 127 6.62 13.14 8.41
C GLY A 127 5.16 12.76 8.24
N TRP A 128 4.59 12.90 7.04
CA TRP A 128 3.20 12.51 6.76
C TRP A 128 2.96 11.00 6.91
N LEU A 129 1.70 10.63 7.05
CA LEU A 129 1.25 9.25 7.23
C LEU A 129 0.36 8.81 6.06
N ALA A 130 0.39 7.52 5.73
CA ALA A 130 -0.46 6.93 4.69
C ALA A 130 -1.34 5.82 5.26
N THR A 131 -2.58 5.75 4.81
CA THR A 131 -3.48 4.65 5.16
C THR A 131 -4.48 4.35 4.05
N GLY A 132 -5.24 3.28 4.20
CA GLY A 132 -6.37 2.97 3.32
C GLY A 132 -6.68 1.48 3.23
N ASN A 133 -7.91 1.21 2.79
CA ASN A 133 -8.32 -0.13 2.36
C ASN A 133 -8.00 -0.26 0.87
N LEU A 134 -6.80 -0.76 0.54
CA LEU A 134 -6.28 -0.71 -0.83
C LEU A 134 -7.00 -1.69 -1.76
N PRO A 135 -7.32 -1.26 -3.00
CA PRO A 135 -7.80 -2.18 -4.03
C PRO A 135 -6.81 -3.32 -4.25
N TYR A 136 -7.27 -4.53 -4.15
CA TYR A 136 -6.43 -5.73 -4.11
C TYR A 136 -5.47 -5.86 -5.30
N GLN A 137 -5.94 -5.48 -6.50
CA GLN A 137 -5.14 -5.56 -7.72
C GLN A 137 -4.05 -4.49 -7.81
N LEU A 138 -4.18 -3.40 -7.05
CA LEU A 138 -3.30 -2.23 -7.11
C LEU A 138 -2.32 -2.14 -5.93
N THR A 139 -2.44 -3.02 -4.93
CA THR A 139 -1.67 -2.95 -3.68
C THR A 139 -0.17 -2.74 -3.92
N GLY A 140 0.47 -3.59 -4.72
CA GLY A 140 1.91 -3.49 -4.96
C GLY A 140 2.31 -2.19 -5.65
N LEU A 141 1.53 -1.74 -6.63
CA LEU A 141 1.78 -0.50 -7.35
C LEU A 141 1.64 0.73 -6.44
N VAL A 142 0.55 0.80 -5.69
CA VAL A 142 0.27 1.92 -4.78
C VAL A 142 1.33 2.00 -3.69
N LEU A 143 1.66 0.89 -3.04
CA LEU A 143 2.69 0.87 -2.00
C LEU A 143 4.05 1.29 -2.54
N THR A 144 4.46 0.77 -3.70
CA THR A 144 5.73 1.16 -4.32
C THR A 144 5.74 2.66 -4.62
N ARG A 145 4.66 3.20 -5.19
CA ARG A 145 4.57 4.62 -5.51
C ARG A 145 4.66 5.54 -4.29
N LEU A 146 4.00 5.17 -3.18
CA LEU A 146 4.11 5.93 -1.93
C LEU A 146 5.53 5.90 -1.36
N LEU A 147 6.18 4.75 -1.43
CA LEU A 147 7.52 4.54 -0.89
C LEU A 147 8.63 5.13 -1.78
N GLU A 148 8.37 5.32 -3.08
CA GLU A 148 9.26 5.97 -4.05
C GLU A 148 9.07 7.49 -4.11
N ALA A 149 8.09 8.05 -3.40
CA ALA A 149 7.92 9.49 -3.33
C ALA A 149 9.21 10.17 -2.84
N PRO A 150 9.54 11.39 -3.30
CA PRO A 150 10.72 12.13 -2.84
C PRO A 150 10.77 12.27 -1.31
N GLU A 151 9.61 12.48 -0.70
CA GLU A 151 9.39 12.43 0.74
C GLU A 151 8.39 11.29 1.02
N PRO A 152 8.85 10.06 1.31
CA PRO A 152 7.95 8.95 1.60
C PRO A 152 7.23 9.17 2.94
N PRO A 153 6.09 8.48 3.18
CA PRO A 153 5.40 8.59 4.46
C PRO A 153 6.31 8.12 5.61
N ALA A 154 6.18 8.74 6.78
CA ALA A 154 6.89 8.26 7.97
C ALA A 154 6.43 6.85 8.37
N ARG A 155 5.16 6.55 8.09
CA ARG A 155 4.53 5.24 8.32
C ARG A 155 3.34 5.09 7.36
N ALA A 156 3.13 3.87 6.88
CA ALA A 156 1.89 3.50 6.21
C ALA A 156 1.24 2.32 6.94
N VAL A 157 -0.08 2.39 7.17
CA VAL A 157 -0.88 1.27 7.70
C VAL A 157 -2.02 1.02 6.74
N VAL A 158 -2.02 -0.14 6.11
CA VAL A 158 -2.95 -0.44 5.01
C VAL A 158 -3.63 -1.80 5.20
N LEU A 159 -4.85 -1.87 4.74
CA LEU A 159 -5.62 -3.10 4.68
C LEU A 159 -5.49 -3.68 3.27
N VAL A 160 -5.06 -4.94 3.17
CA VAL A 160 -4.81 -5.63 1.90
C VAL A 160 -5.26 -7.10 2.01
N GLN A 161 -5.32 -7.83 0.89
CA GLN A 161 -5.60 -9.28 0.93
C GLN A 161 -4.56 -10.02 1.79
N ARG A 162 -5.04 -10.99 2.58
CA ARG A 162 -4.19 -11.80 3.48
C ARG A 162 -3.02 -12.47 2.76
N GLU A 163 -3.24 -12.98 1.55
CA GLU A 163 -2.18 -13.59 0.75
C GLU A 163 -1.09 -12.57 0.36
N VAL A 164 -1.50 -11.36 -0.04
CA VAL A 164 -0.57 -10.27 -0.37
C VAL A 164 0.20 -9.86 0.86
N ALA A 165 -0.49 -9.67 2.00
CA ALA A 165 0.14 -9.34 3.28
C ALA A 165 1.16 -10.41 3.71
N ALA A 166 0.77 -11.67 3.65
CA ALA A 166 1.65 -12.79 3.99
C ALA A 166 2.93 -12.79 3.13
N ARG A 167 2.79 -12.53 1.83
CA ARG A 167 3.92 -12.47 0.90
C ARG A 167 4.83 -11.27 1.13
N LEU A 168 4.25 -10.09 1.39
CA LEU A 168 5.03 -8.88 1.65
C LEU A 168 5.79 -8.94 2.98
N ALA A 169 5.21 -9.57 4.01
CA ALA A 169 5.80 -9.70 5.34
C ALA A 169 6.69 -10.95 5.51
N ALA A 170 6.62 -11.91 4.57
CA ALA A 170 7.36 -13.17 4.68
C ALA A 170 8.89 -12.99 4.61
N ALA A 171 9.61 -13.96 5.20
CA ALA A 171 11.02 -14.17 4.91
C ALA A 171 11.22 -14.58 3.43
N PRO A 172 12.46 -14.48 2.89
CA PRO A 172 12.76 -14.97 1.55
C PRO A 172 12.34 -16.42 1.34
N GLY A 173 11.73 -16.72 0.20
CA GLY A 173 11.22 -18.05 -0.14
C GLY A 173 10.28 -17.99 -1.33
N ASP A 174 9.17 -17.27 -1.21
CA ASP A 174 8.17 -17.07 -2.28
C ASP A 174 7.93 -15.57 -2.55
N TRP A 175 8.98 -14.78 -2.57
CA TRP A 175 8.88 -13.37 -2.92
C TRP A 175 8.45 -13.16 -4.35
N SER A 176 7.77 -12.06 -4.60
CA SER A 176 7.41 -11.53 -5.91
C SER A 176 8.25 -10.28 -6.22
N LEU A 177 8.16 -9.79 -7.47
CA LEU A 177 8.75 -8.50 -7.83
C LEU A 177 8.24 -7.36 -6.94
N ALA A 178 6.92 -7.35 -6.65
CA ALA A 178 6.34 -6.37 -5.74
C ALA A 178 6.90 -6.48 -4.32
N THR A 179 7.17 -7.69 -3.84
CA THR A 179 7.81 -7.91 -2.53
C THR A 179 9.22 -7.31 -2.50
N VAL A 180 10.04 -7.57 -3.51
CA VAL A 180 11.38 -6.98 -3.63
C VAL A 180 11.28 -5.44 -3.68
N ALA A 181 10.37 -4.90 -4.49
CA ALA A 181 10.18 -3.46 -4.61
C ALA A 181 9.80 -2.83 -3.26
N VAL A 182 8.76 -3.34 -2.59
CA VAL A 182 8.30 -2.79 -1.31
C VAL A 182 9.37 -2.94 -0.22
N ARG A 183 9.95 -4.14 -0.09
CA ARG A 183 10.94 -4.43 0.95
C ARG A 183 12.29 -3.72 0.75
N SER A 184 12.62 -3.30 -0.46
CA SER A 184 13.80 -2.45 -0.70
C SER A 184 13.64 -1.02 -0.18
N HIS A 185 12.42 -0.61 0.18
CA HIS A 185 12.10 0.72 0.68
C HIS A 185 11.66 0.74 2.15
N ALA A 186 11.08 -0.36 2.67
CA ALA A 186 10.43 -0.35 3.97
C ALA A 186 10.58 -1.68 4.72
N VAL A 187 10.60 -1.60 6.05
CA VAL A 187 10.28 -2.73 6.92
C VAL A 187 8.78 -2.94 6.88
N VAL A 188 8.36 -4.20 6.68
CA VAL A 188 6.96 -4.60 6.55
C VAL A 188 6.60 -5.56 7.66
N GLU A 189 5.52 -5.27 8.37
CA GLU A 189 4.98 -6.07 9.45
C GLU A 189 3.50 -6.35 9.22
N ARG A 190 3.07 -7.61 9.41
CA ARG A 190 1.67 -7.99 9.42
C ARG A 190 1.15 -7.95 10.86
N LEU A 191 0.14 -7.12 11.12
CA LEU A 191 -0.36 -6.85 12.46
C LEU A 191 -1.54 -7.75 12.83
N LEU A 192 -2.57 -7.80 11.97
CA LEU A 192 -3.85 -8.45 12.27
C LEU A 192 -4.47 -9.04 11.00
N ASP A 193 -5.07 -10.22 11.12
CA ASP A 193 -5.92 -10.79 10.08
C ASP A 193 -7.37 -10.35 10.28
N VAL A 194 -8.01 -9.94 9.19
CA VAL A 194 -9.36 -9.35 9.17
C VAL A 194 -10.30 -10.28 8.40
N PRO A 195 -11.34 -10.79 9.04
CA PRO A 195 -12.28 -11.71 8.40
C PRO A 195 -13.23 -10.98 7.44
N PRO A 196 -13.82 -11.68 6.45
CA PRO A 196 -14.72 -11.08 5.48
C PRO A 196 -15.93 -10.35 6.07
N HIS A 197 -16.46 -10.80 7.20
CA HIS A 197 -17.63 -10.18 7.83
C HIS A 197 -17.36 -8.79 8.43
N ALA A 198 -16.08 -8.37 8.52
CA ALA A 198 -15.71 -7.01 8.88
C ALA A 198 -16.07 -5.97 7.81
N PHE A 199 -16.57 -6.41 6.64
CA PHE A 199 -16.89 -5.56 5.50
C PHE A 199 -18.33 -5.74 5.02
N ASP A 200 -18.88 -4.68 4.40
CA ASP A 200 -20.16 -4.70 3.69
C ASP A 200 -20.00 -4.11 2.27
N PRO A 201 -20.23 -4.91 1.19
CA PRO A 201 -20.42 -6.35 1.18
C PRO A 201 -19.13 -7.11 1.59
N ALA A 202 -19.30 -8.31 2.15
CA ALA A 202 -18.17 -9.14 2.53
C ALA A 202 -17.36 -9.58 1.29
N PRO A 203 -16.00 -9.46 1.30
CA PRO A 203 -15.15 -10.01 0.25
C PRO A 203 -15.10 -11.53 0.30
N ALA A 204 -14.69 -12.16 -0.82
CA ALA A 204 -14.52 -13.62 -0.88
C ALA A 204 -13.33 -14.15 -0.06
N VAL A 205 -12.39 -13.26 0.33
CA VAL A 205 -11.12 -13.63 0.97
C VAL A 205 -10.89 -12.80 2.22
N HIS A 206 -10.06 -13.31 3.12
CA HIS A 206 -9.60 -12.55 4.29
C HIS A 206 -8.67 -11.42 3.86
N SER A 207 -8.65 -10.36 4.65
CA SER A 207 -7.70 -9.26 4.57
C SER A 207 -6.69 -9.34 5.72
N SER A 208 -5.69 -8.48 5.70
CA SER A 208 -4.77 -8.26 6.82
C SER A 208 -4.35 -6.82 6.87
N ILE A 209 -4.10 -6.32 8.07
CA ILE A 209 -3.49 -5.01 8.30
C ILE A 209 -1.97 -5.17 8.19
N LEU A 210 -1.35 -4.36 7.32
CA LEU A 210 0.10 -4.22 7.21
C LEU A 210 0.54 -2.86 7.73
N ARG A 211 1.64 -2.86 8.48
CA ARG A 211 2.40 -1.67 8.81
C ARG A 211 3.69 -1.65 7.98
N LEU A 212 3.95 -0.53 7.33
CA LEU A 212 5.17 -0.27 6.58
C LEU A 212 5.86 0.95 7.18
N VAL A 213 7.13 0.78 7.53
CA VAL A 213 7.98 1.88 8.01
C VAL A 213 9.12 2.04 7.01
N PRO A 214 9.13 3.14 6.23
CA PRO A 214 10.25 3.42 5.31
C PRO A 214 11.58 3.42 6.04
N ALA A 215 12.56 2.78 5.45
CA ALA A 215 13.90 2.67 5.98
C ALA A 215 14.92 2.74 4.84
N ARG A 216 16.08 3.30 5.12
CA ARG A 216 17.20 3.31 4.16
C ARG A 216 17.89 1.94 4.14
N LEU A 217 17.18 0.94 3.64
CA LEU A 217 17.69 -0.44 3.55
C LEU A 217 18.71 -0.61 2.42
N MET A 218 18.67 0.30 1.43
CA MET A 218 19.50 0.27 0.24
C MET A 218 19.63 1.68 -0.33
N ASP A 219 20.77 2.05 -0.89
CA ASP A 219 20.93 3.34 -1.57
C ASP A 219 20.11 3.37 -2.88
N PRO A 220 19.69 4.56 -3.35
CA PRO A 220 18.80 4.68 -4.52
C PRO A 220 19.36 4.09 -5.81
N ALA A 221 20.68 4.19 -6.05
CA ALA A 221 21.30 3.66 -7.26
C ALA A 221 21.32 2.13 -7.25
N THR A 222 21.71 1.53 -6.13
CA THR A 222 21.67 0.08 -5.91
C THR A 222 20.24 -0.45 -6.02
N ARG A 223 19.27 0.22 -5.43
CA ARG A 223 17.84 -0.15 -5.55
C ARG A 223 17.38 -0.16 -6.99
N THR A 224 17.71 0.87 -7.76
CA THR A 224 17.40 0.94 -9.19
C THR A 224 18.00 -0.25 -9.95
N ALA A 225 19.26 -0.59 -9.67
CA ALA A 225 19.92 -1.73 -10.27
C ALA A 225 19.26 -3.06 -9.88
N VAL A 226 18.90 -3.24 -8.60
CA VAL A 226 18.17 -4.42 -8.10
C VAL A 226 16.85 -4.58 -8.81
N LEU A 227 16.03 -3.52 -8.89
CA LEU A 227 14.71 -3.59 -9.54
C LEU A 227 14.82 -3.82 -11.05
N ALA A 228 15.81 -3.22 -11.71
CA ALA A 228 16.10 -3.45 -13.13
C ALA A 228 16.50 -4.92 -13.41
N LEU A 229 17.23 -5.54 -12.47
CA LEU A 229 17.61 -6.95 -12.56
C LEU A 229 16.45 -7.88 -12.16
N ALA A 230 15.70 -7.56 -11.12
CA ALA A 230 14.60 -8.39 -10.63
C ALA A 230 13.49 -8.53 -11.68
N LYS A 231 13.16 -7.45 -12.39
CA LYS A 231 12.07 -7.43 -13.38
C LYS A 231 12.17 -8.57 -14.42
N PRO A 232 13.25 -8.76 -15.18
CA PRO A 232 13.37 -9.86 -16.13
C PRO A 232 13.45 -11.24 -15.45
N LEU A 233 14.05 -11.36 -14.26
CA LEU A 233 14.13 -12.63 -13.55
C LEU A 233 12.73 -13.09 -13.09
N PHE A 234 11.87 -12.20 -12.61
CA PHE A 234 10.50 -12.53 -12.21
C PHE A 234 9.56 -12.80 -13.40
N GLN A 235 9.83 -12.33 -14.60
CA GLN A 235 9.13 -12.76 -15.82
C GLN A 235 9.24 -14.27 -16.06
N SER A 236 10.29 -14.87 -15.53
CA SER A 236 10.57 -16.31 -15.60
C SER A 236 10.69 -16.93 -14.20
N ARG A 237 9.84 -16.55 -13.24
CA ARG A 237 9.94 -16.87 -11.81
C ARG A 237 10.09 -18.37 -11.49
N ARG A 238 9.63 -19.27 -12.38
CA ARG A 238 9.76 -20.72 -12.22
C ARG A 238 11.11 -21.27 -12.69
N LYS A 239 11.90 -20.50 -13.42
CA LYS A 239 13.24 -20.89 -13.88
C LYS A 239 14.27 -20.66 -12.78
N THR A 240 15.39 -21.38 -12.88
CA THR A 240 16.56 -21.19 -12.00
C THR A 240 17.20 -19.81 -12.23
N LEU A 241 17.94 -19.33 -11.24
CA LEU A 241 18.68 -18.07 -11.34
C LEU A 241 19.64 -18.08 -12.53
N ARG A 242 20.40 -19.17 -12.75
CA ARG A 242 21.28 -19.30 -13.91
C ARG A 242 20.53 -19.04 -15.21
N ASN A 243 19.39 -19.70 -15.42
CA ASN A 243 18.64 -19.56 -16.65
C ASN A 243 17.97 -18.19 -16.80
N GLY A 244 17.48 -17.62 -15.69
CA GLY A 244 16.89 -16.28 -15.66
C GLY A 244 17.95 -15.22 -15.95
N LEU A 245 19.10 -15.30 -15.30
CA LEU A 245 20.20 -14.36 -15.44
C LEU A 245 20.84 -14.44 -16.83
N SER A 246 21.09 -15.65 -17.36
CA SER A 246 21.59 -15.85 -18.73
C SER A 246 20.70 -15.10 -19.73
N ARG A 247 19.37 -15.30 -19.64
CA ARG A 247 18.41 -14.58 -20.50
C ARG A 247 18.50 -13.05 -20.33
N ALA A 248 18.63 -12.55 -19.10
CA ALA A 248 18.77 -11.12 -18.82
C ALA A 248 20.09 -10.52 -19.32
N LEU A 249 21.09 -11.38 -19.59
CA LEU A 249 22.41 -11.06 -20.15
C LEU A 249 22.53 -11.40 -21.65
N GLY A 250 21.41 -11.47 -22.38
CA GLY A 250 21.45 -11.73 -23.82
C GLY A 250 21.74 -13.21 -24.20
N ASN A 251 21.34 -14.14 -23.33
CA ASN A 251 21.57 -15.59 -23.40
C ASN A 251 23.04 -16.04 -23.13
N ASP A 252 23.82 -15.19 -22.48
CA ASP A 252 25.17 -15.52 -22.03
C ASP A 252 25.12 -16.39 -20.76
N THR A 253 25.21 -17.70 -20.92
CA THR A 253 25.21 -18.67 -19.82
C THR A 253 26.54 -18.69 -19.07
N ALA A 254 27.66 -18.39 -19.77
CA ALA A 254 28.98 -18.38 -19.14
C ALA A 254 29.10 -17.16 -18.18
N ALA A 255 28.70 -15.96 -18.63
CA ALA A 255 28.64 -14.78 -17.78
C ALA A 255 27.70 -14.98 -16.59
N ALA A 256 26.52 -15.58 -16.80
CA ALA A 256 25.57 -15.86 -15.71
C ALA A 256 26.17 -16.80 -14.65
N SER A 257 26.87 -17.87 -15.10
CA SER A 257 27.52 -18.82 -14.20
C SER A 257 28.70 -18.19 -13.44
N SER A 258 29.51 -17.38 -14.12
CA SER A 258 30.61 -16.63 -13.51
C SER A 258 30.13 -15.67 -12.42
N ILE A 259 29.09 -14.88 -12.70
CA ILE A 259 28.48 -13.94 -11.74
C ILE A 259 27.93 -14.67 -10.50
N LEU A 260 27.16 -15.75 -10.72
CA LEU A 260 26.62 -16.55 -9.61
C LEU A 260 27.74 -17.22 -8.79
N GLY A 261 28.81 -17.69 -9.44
CA GLY A 261 29.99 -18.22 -8.76
C GLY A 261 30.72 -17.16 -7.93
N ALA A 262 30.92 -15.96 -8.47
CA ALA A 262 31.58 -14.86 -7.76
C ALA A 262 30.77 -14.36 -6.56
N THR A 263 29.42 -14.42 -6.63
CA THR A 263 28.53 -14.02 -5.53
C THR A 263 28.26 -15.14 -4.51
N GLY A 264 28.68 -16.38 -4.77
CA GLY A 264 28.36 -17.51 -3.91
C GLY A 264 26.88 -17.91 -3.90
N ILE A 265 26.08 -17.36 -4.80
CA ILE A 265 24.64 -17.65 -4.87
C ILE A 265 24.44 -18.94 -5.68
N ASP A 266 23.75 -19.93 -5.09
CA ASP A 266 23.43 -21.19 -5.77
C ASP A 266 22.64 -20.93 -7.06
N PRO A 267 23.20 -21.32 -8.25
CA PRO A 267 22.56 -21.12 -9.56
C PRO A 267 21.25 -21.89 -9.76
N GLY A 268 21.00 -22.92 -8.94
CA GLY A 268 19.77 -23.72 -8.94
C GLY A 268 18.58 -23.06 -8.25
N ARG A 269 18.82 -22.06 -7.43
CA ARG A 269 17.76 -21.30 -6.72
C ARG A 269 16.86 -20.55 -7.69
N ARG A 270 15.75 -20.02 -7.17
CA ARG A 270 14.78 -19.20 -7.92
C ARG A 270 14.82 -17.76 -7.44
N PRO A 271 14.38 -16.75 -8.27
CA PRO A 271 14.41 -15.34 -7.90
C PRO A 271 13.70 -15.03 -6.56
N GLY A 272 12.57 -15.67 -6.31
CA GLY A 272 11.78 -15.44 -5.08
C GLY A 272 12.43 -15.95 -3.80
N THR A 273 13.53 -16.67 -3.88
CA THR A 273 14.26 -17.18 -2.69
C THR A 273 15.41 -16.29 -2.25
N LEU A 274 15.75 -15.25 -3.02
CA LEU A 274 16.81 -14.31 -2.66
C LEU A 274 16.35 -13.32 -1.59
N ALA A 275 17.21 -13.10 -0.59
CA ALA A 275 17.09 -12.01 0.37
C ALA A 275 17.53 -10.66 -0.26
N LEU A 276 17.29 -9.54 0.42
CA LEU A 276 17.62 -8.22 -0.13
C LEU A 276 19.13 -8.02 -0.33
N ASP A 277 19.94 -8.49 0.62
CA ASP A 277 21.40 -8.46 0.55
C ASP A 277 21.92 -9.30 -0.62
N GLU A 278 21.33 -10.46 -0.88
CA GLU A 278 21.67 -11.29 -2.05
C GLU A 278 21.27 -10.61 -3.37
N TRP A 279 20.12 -9.92 -3.41
CA TRP A 279 19.71 -9.09 -4.55
C TRP A 279 20.69 -7.95 -4.80
N GLU A 280 21.13 -7.28 -3.75
CA GLU A 280 22.13 -6.21 -3.84
C GLU A 280 23.47 -6.72 -4.36
N LEU A 281 23.97 -7.82 -3.78
CA LEU A 281 25.22 -8.46 -4.21
C LEU A 281 25.17 -8.88 -5.70
N LEU A 282 24.07 -9.50 -6.12
CA LEU A 282 23.86 -9.94 -7.50
C LEU A 282 23.79 -8.73 -8.47
N ALA A 283 23.09 -7.66 -8.08
CA ALA A 283 22.97 -6.47 -8.92
C ALA A 283 24.32 -5.75 -9.12
N ARG A 284 25.15 -5.67 -8.07
CA ARG A 284 26.51 -5.11 -8.14
C ARG A 284 27.41 -5.93 -9.06
N ALA A 285 27.41 -7.24 -8.91
CA ALA A 285 28.21 -8.12 -9.78
C ALA A 285 27.80 -8.04 -11.25
N VAL A 286 26.51 -7.91 -11.54
CA VAL A 286 26.01 -7.68 -12.92
C VAL A 286 26.46 -6.33 -13.48
N ALA A 287 26.46 -5.27 -12.66
CA ALA A 287 26.90 -3.94 -13.07
C ALA A 287 28.41 -3.92 -13.40
N GLU A 288 29.25 -4.58 -12.62
CA GLU A 288 30.68 -4.72 -12.86
C GLU A 288 30.99 -5.39 -14.20
N VAL A 289 30.34 -6.52 -14.48
CA VAL A 289 30.52 -7.22 -15.77
C VAL A 289 30.11 -6.35 -16.96
N ARG A 290 29.00 -5.61 -16.85
CA ARG A 290 28.55 -4.71 -17.90
C ARG A 290 29.45 -3.50 -18.12
N SER A 291 30.18 -3.04 -17.11
CA SER A 291 31.13 -1.93 -17.23
C SER A 291 32.43 -2.36 -17.96
N VAL A 292 32.84 -3.62 -17.83
CA VAL A 292 34.04 -4.17 -18.50
C VAL A 292 33.80 -4.49 -19.97
N THR A 293 32.53 -4.72 -20.35
CA THR A 293 32.15 -5.13 -21.73
C THR A 293 31.80 -3.94 -22.63
N ARG A 294 31.80 -2.72 -22.11
CA ARG A 294 31.66 -1.45 -22.85
C ARG A 294 33.01 -0.80 -23.15
#